data_f3345f575b9853d583305fac8a71667d
#
_entry.id   f3345f575b9853d583305fac8a71667d
#
_cell.length_a   1.000
_cell.length_b   1.000
_cell.length_c   1.000
_cell.angle_alpha   90.00
_cell.angle_beta   90.00
_cell.angle_gamma   90.00
#
_symmetry.space_group_name_H-M   'P 1'
#
loop_
_entity.id
_entity.type
_entity.pdbx_description
1 polymer ?
#
loop_
_entity_poly.entity_id
_entity_poly.type
_entity_poly.pdbx_seq_one_letter_code
_entity_poly.pdbx_strand_id
1 'polypeptide(L)'
;MIRAALQDGGGLPAGPFPCHALRLPPETAYLMPKQSILFVCLGNICRSPLAEGVFRAVLAERGLADDFLVDSAGMGDWHAGQAPDHRAIAVARANGLDISGQQARAITERDFERFDLILGMDRKNIRELQEIAPDAFRDRIHLFRDFAGGGAEEVPDPYFGDAAGFDETYRLIRAASEGLADRLAKPGRGKPA
;
A
#
# COMPACT_ATOMS: atom_id res chain seq x y z
N MET A 1 65.18 6.10 -50.74
CA MET A 1 65.14 4.77 -51.32
C MET A 1 64.61 3.86 -50.25
N ILE A 2 63.52 3.15 -50.32
CA ILE A 2 62.94 2.25 -51.28
C ILE A 2 61.44 2.20 -51.07
N ARG A 3 60.73 2.11 -52.18
CA ARG A 3 59.32 1.97 -52.45
C ARG A 3 58.66 0.71 -51.88
N ALA A 4 57.38 0.82 -51.53
CA ALA A 4 56.22 0.08 -51.99
C ALA A 4 56.04 -1.38 -51.53
N ALA A 5 54.87 -1.66 -50.95
CA ALA A 5 53.87 -2.56 -51.56
C ALA A 5 52.56 -2.44 -50.89
N LEU A 6 51.57 -1.98 -51.65
CA LEU A 6 50.15 -2.18 -51.47
C LEU A 6 49.79 -3.58 -51.93
N GLN A 7 48.69 -4.11 -51.33
CA GLN A 7 47.86 -5.28 -51.69
C GLN A 7 47.84 -6.29 -50.56
N ASP A 8 46.74 -6.60 -49.92
CA ASP A 8 45.54 -7.20 -50.50
C ASP A 8 44.30 -6.95 -49.64
N GLY A 9 43.21 -6.70 -50.29
CA GLY A 9 41.89 -6.60 -49.76
C GLY A 9 41.34 -7.96 -49.33
N GLY A 10 41.11 -8.12 -48.03
CA GLY A 10 40.31 -9.19 -47.46
C GLY A 10 38.89 -8.70 -47.18
N GLY A 11 38.01 -8.88 -48.17
CA GLY A 11 36.58 -8.64 -47.99
C GLY A 11 36.02 -9.58 -46.93
N LEU A 12 35.41 -9.00 -45.91
CA LEU A 12 34.61 -9.75 -44.94
C LEU A 12 33.40 -10.36 -45.67
N PRO A 13 33.08 -11.64 -45.45
CA PRO A 13 31.91 -12.24 -46.05
C PRO A 13 30.67 -11.65 -45.38
N ALA A 14 29.82 -11.03 -46.18
CA ALA A 14 28.45 -10.66 -45.80
C ALA A 14 27.60 -11.95 -45.69
N GLY A 15 27.62 -12.56 -44.52
CA GLY A 15 26.68 -13.60 -44.17
C GLY A 15 25.42 -12.93 -43.57
N PRO A 16 24.21 -13.39 -43.92
CA PRO A 16 23.01 -12.91 -43.29
C PRO A 16 23.05 -13.31 -41.81
N PHE A 17 23.18 -12.34 -40.92
CA PHE A 17 22.90 -12.57 -39.52
C PHE A 17 21.46 -13.07 -39.43
N PRO A 18 21.19 -14.25 -38.84
CA PRO A 18 19.84 -14.65 -38.61
C PRO A 18 19.24 -13.62 -37.62
N CYS A 19 18.27 -12.85 -38.11
CA CYS A 19 17.35 -12.10 -37.22
C CYS A 19 16.66 -13.13 -36.35
N HIS A 20 17.31 -13.55 -35.28
CA HIS A 20 16.57 -14.06 -34.17
C HIS A 20 15.75 -12.87 -33.64
N ALA A 21 14.52 -12.79 -34.13
CA ALA A 21 13.51 -11.98 -33.50
C ALA A 21 13.56 -12.38 -32.02
N LEU A 22 14.12 -11.50 -31.20
CA LEU A 22 13.89 -11.52 -29.76
C LEU A 22 12.36 -11.51 -29.64
N ARG A 23 11.76 -12.69 -29.54
CA ARG A 23 10.40 -12.79 -29.02
C ARG A 23 10.53 -12.26 -27.61
N LEU A 24 10.17 -10.99 -27.45
CA LEU A 24 9.77 -10.46 -26.16
C LEU A 24 8.74 -11.46 -25.65
N PRO A 25 8.85 -11.94 -24.40
CA PRO A 25 7.82 -12.78 -23.83
C PRO A 25 6.49 -12.05 -24.04
N PRO A 26 5.38 -12.80 -24.27
CA PRO A 26 4.07 -12.18 -24.45
C PRO A 26 3.93 -11.22 -23.29
N GLU A 27 3.67 -9.98 -23.65
CA GLU A 27 3.47 -8.83 -22.79
C GLU A 27 2.98 -9.32 -21.42
N THR A 28 3.91 -9.43 -20.48
CA THR A 28 3.54 -9.52 -19.07
C THR A 28 2.87 -8.18 -18.88
N ALA A 29 1.54 -8.16 -19.05
CA ALA A 29 0.72 -7.03 -18.71
C ALA A 29 1.19 -6.69 -17.29
N TYR A 30 1.93 -5.61 -17.17
CA TYR A 30 2.24 -5.01 -15.88
C TYR A 30 0.85 -4.66 -15.36
N LEU A 31 0.28 -5.60 -14.60
CA LEU A 31 -1.00 -5.41 -13.94
C LEU A 31 -0.77 -4.29 -12.95
N MET A 32 -0.97 -3.07 -13.41
CA MET A 32 -1.07 -1.93 -12.52
C MET A 32 -2.15 -2.29 -11.51
N PRO A 33 -1.90 -2.14 -10.20
CA PRO A 33 -2.92 -2.42 -9.21
C PRO A 33 -4.18 -1.64 -9.58
N LYS A 34 -5.32 -2.29 -9.57
CA LYS A 34 -6.60 -1.69 -9.95
C LYS A 34 -7.04 -0.60 -8.99
N GLN A 35 -6.54 -0.65 -7.77
CA GLN A 35 -6.87 0.29 -6.71
C GLN A 35 -5.74 0.44 -5.70
N SER A 36 -5.54 1.66 -5.17
CA SER A 36 -4.48 1.98 -4.21
C SER A 36 -5.07 2.54 -2.91
N ILE A 37 -4.62 2.01 -1.76
CA ILE A 37 -5.19 2.29 -0.45
C ILE A 37 -4.09 2.66 0.53
N LEU A 38 -4.27 3.78 1.24
CA LEU A 38 -3.39 4.26 2.29
C LEU A 38 -4.12 4.29 3.64
N PHE A 39 -3.57 3.58 4.63
CA PHE A 39 -4.03 3.66 6.01
C PHE A 39 -3.25 4.72 6.78
N VAL A 40 -3.94 5.62 7.49
CA VAL A 40 -3.30 6.73 8.20
C VAL A 40 -3.73 6.77 9.66
N CYS A 41 -2.75 6.85 10.56
CA CYS A 41 -2.97 7.15 11.97
C CYS A 41 -2.04 8.27 12.44
N LEU A 42 -1.90 8.51 13.74
CA LEU A 42 -1.07 9.61 14.25
C LEU A 42 0.42 9.42 13.93
N GLY A 43 1.03 8.31 14.35
CA GLY A 43 2.49 8.10 14.29
C GLY A 43 2.95 6.93 13.43
N ASN A 44 2.06 6.20 12.73
CA ASN A 44 2.38 5.04 11.88
C ASN A 44 3.16 3.91 12.58
N ILE A 45 2.88 3.69 13.87
CA ILE A 45 3.51 2.59 14.63
C ILE A 45 2.51 1.61 15.27
N CYS A 46 1.24 1.98 15.43
CA CYS A 46 0.23 1.11 16.05
C CYS A 46 -0.87 0.73 15.06
N ARG A 47 -1.84 1.62 14.83
CA ARG A 47 -3.08 1.34 14.11
C ARG A 47 -2.89 1.15 12.61
N SER A 48 -2.24 2.10 11.93
CA SER A 48 -2.12 2.06 10.47
C SER A 48 -1.22 0.93 9.96
N PRO A 49 -0.05 0.60 10.58
CA PRO A 49 0.72 -0.56 10.13
C PRO A 49 -0.01 -1.88 10.39
N LEU A 50 -0.77 -1.96 11.49
CA LEU A 50 -1.60 -3.13 11.77
C LEU A 50 -2.73 -3.26 10.73
N ALA A 51 -3.37 -2.15 10.34
CA ALA A 51 -4.41 -2.14 9.31
C ALA A 51 -3.87 -2.54 7.94
N GLU A 52 -2.69 -2.06 7.56
CA GLU A 52 -2.00 -2.48 6.34
C GLU A 52 -1.77 -3.99 6.33
N GLY A 53 -1.17 -4.54 7.38
CA GLY A 53 -0.87 -5.97 7.48
C GLY A 53 -2.14 -6.84 7.45
N VAL A 54 -3.17 -6.45 8.20
CA VAL A 54 -4.46 -7.17 8.24
C VAL A 54 -5.17 -7.11 6.90
N PHE A 55 -5.21 -5.93 6.26
CA PHE A 55 -5.89 -5.79 4.96
C PHE A 55 -5.19 -6.57 3.85
N ARG A 56 -3.85 -6.57 3.82
CA ARG A 56 -3.07 -7.42 2.90
C ARG A 56 -3.40 -8.90 3.09
N ALA A 57 -3.55 -9.37 4.33
CA ALA A 57 -3.93 -10.75 4.62
C ALA A 57 -5.35 -11.05 4.12
N VAL A 58 -6.32 -10.17 4.37
CA VAL A 58 -7.70 -10.30 3.86
C VAL A 58 -7.74 -10.38 2.35
N LEU A 59 -6.95 -9.55 1.66
CA LEU A 59 -6.84 -9.59 0.20
C LEU A 59 -6.24 -10.91 -0.29
N ALA A 60 -5.19 -11.41 0.38
CA ALA A 60 -4.56 -12.70 0.04
C ALA A 60 -5.53 -13.88 0.23
N GLU A 61 -6.27 -13.92 1.34
CA GLU A 61 -7.31 -14.93 1.60
C GLU A 61 -8.40 -14.98 0.52
N ARG A 62 -8.63 -13.83 -0.15
CA ARG A 62 -9.63 -13.68 -1.21
C ARG A 62 -9.07 -13.82 -2.63
N GLY A 63 -7.76 -14.02 -2.77
CA GLY A 63 -7.09 -14.07 -4.08
C GLY A 63 -7.05 -12.72 -4.81
N LEU A 64 -7.07 -11.61 -4.06
CA LEU A 64 -7.12 -10.22 -4.58
C LEU A 64 -5.80 -9.46 -4.36
N ALA A 65 -4.75 -10.10 -3.85
CA ALA A 65 -3.52 -9.42 -3.46
C ALA A 65 -2.89 -8.59 -4.60
N ASP A 66 -2.92 -9.10 -5.83
CA ASP A 66 -2.33 -8.45 -7.00
C ASP A 66 -3.19 -7.30 -7.57
N ASP A 67 -4.42 -7.17 -7.10
CA ASP A 67 -5.34 -6.11 -7.56
C ASP A 67 -5.16 -4.80 -6.78
N PHE A 68 -4.43 -4.81 -5.65
CA PHE A 68 -4.34 -3.66 -4.76
C PHE A 68 -2.90 -3.28 -4.42
N LEU A 69 -2.64 -1.97 -4.42
CA LEU A 69 -1.50 -1.37 -3.75
C LEU A 69 -1.95 -0.92 -2.36
N VAL A 70 -1.32 -1.46 -1.32
CA VAL A 70 -1.66 -1.13 0.08
C VAL A 70 -0.42 -0.59 0.77
N ASP A 71 -0.57 0.50 1.52
CA ASP A 71 0.52 1.12 2.28
C ASP A 71 -0.03 1.78 3.55
N SER A 72 0.85 2.26 4.43
CA SER A 72 0.46 3.02 5.61
C SER A 72 1.37 4.21 5.88
N ALA A 73 0.82 5.24 6.55
CA ALA A 73 1.54 6.45 6.93
C ALA A 73 1.05 7.00 8.28
N GLY A 74 1.80 7.94 8.84
CA GLY A 74 1.43 8.74 10.00
C GLY A 74 1.15 10.20 9.62
N MET A 75 0.37 10.91 10.46
CA MET A 75 0.23 12.35 10.33
C MET A 75 1.55 13.07 10.64
N GLY A 76 2.38 12.50 11.52
CA GLY A 76 3.69 13.04 11.88
C GLY A 76 4.85 12.09 11.60
N ASP A 77 6.06 12.63 11.70
CA ASP A 77 7.34 11.97 11.40
C ASP A 77 8.13 11.51 12.63
N TRP A 78 7.56 11.66 13.84
CA TRP A 78 8.25 11.35 15.13
C TRP A 78 8.86 9.96 15.19
N HIS A 79 8.29 9.02 14.45
CA HIS A 79 8.69 7.62 14.42
C HIS A 79 9.24 7.19 13.06
N ALA A 80 9.53 8.13 12.15
CA ALA A 80 10.00 7.82 10.80
C ALA A 80 11.21 6.85 10.82
N GLY A 81 11.13 5.78 10.02
CA GLY A 81 12.14 4.72 9.96
C GLY A 81 12.07 3.68 11.08
N GLN A 82 11.25 3.87 12.12
CA GLN A 82 11.09 2.88 13.19
C GLN A 82 10.15 1.76 12.77
N ALA A 83 10.36 0.58 13.36
CA ALA A 83 9.43 -0.53 13.25
C ALA A 83 8.11 -0.21 13.98
N PRO A 84 7.01 -0.91 13.68
CA PRO A 84 5.78 -0.83 14.45
C PRO A 84 5.99 -1.11 15.95
N ASP A 85 5.12 -0.58 16.79
CA ASP A 85 5.10 -0.84 18.24
C ASP A 85 5.15 -2.34 18.51
N HIS A 86 5.96 -2.76 19.47
CA HIS A 86 6.14 -4.17 19.79
C HIS A 86 4.84 -4.89 20.17
N ARG A 87 3.86 -4.16 20.73
CA ARG A 87 2.52 -4.69 21.04
C ARG A 87 1.68 -4.88 19.77
N ALA A 88 1.80 -3.97 18.79
CA ALA A 88 1.18 -4.13 17.49
C ALA A 88 1.76 -5.35 16.74
N ILE A 89 3.09 -5.54 16.80
CA ILE A 89 3.75 -6.72 16.26
C ILE A 89 3.30 -8.00 17.00
N ALA A 90 3.19 -7.94 18.33
CA ALA A 90 2.77 -9.10 19.11
C ALA A 90 1.34 -9.55 18.80
N VAL A 91 0.37 -8.63 18.74
CA VAL A 91 -1.02 -8.98 18.38
C VAL A 91 -1.13 -9.46 16.94
N ALA A 92 -0.37 -8.88 16.01
CA ALA A 92 -0.30 -9.36 14.63
C ALA A 92 0.19 -10.81 14.57
N ARG A 93 1.30 -11.12 15.24
CA ARG A 93 1.87 -12.49 15.30
C ARG A 93 0.93 -13.50 15.96
N ALA A 94 0.23 -13.12 17.03
CA ALA A 94 -0.78 -13.97 17.67
C ALA A 94 -1.91 -14.36 16.70
N ASN A 95 -2.12 -13.56 15.64
CA ASN A 95 -3.10 -13.79 14.58
C ASN A 95 -2.47 -14.24 13.25
N GLY A 96 -1.23 -14.75 13.27
CA GLY A 96 -0.56 -15.33 12.11
C GLY A 96 0.02 -14.33 11.12
N LEU A 97 0.17 -13.05 11.51
CA LEU A 97 0.69 -11.98 10.65
C LEU A 97 2.05 -11.50 11.14
N ASP A 98 2.93 -11.11 10.23
CA ASP A 98 4.18 -10.43 10.57
C ASP A 98 4.24 -9.04 9.93
N ILE A 99 4.20 -8.02 10.76
CA ILE A 99 4.31 -6.62 10.38
C ILE A 99 5.66 -6.02 10.79
N SER A 100 6.58 -6.81 11.33
CA SER A 100 7.85 -6.31 11.89
C SER A 100 8.79 -5.72 10.84
N GLY A 101 8.59 -6.04 9.56
CA GLY A 101 9.37 -5.48 8.46
C GLY A 101 8.87 -4.13 7.94
N GLN A 102 7.73 -3.64 8.43
CA GLN A 102 7.23 -2.32 8.06
C GLN A 102 8.06 -1.22 8.74
N GLN A 103 8.10 -0.05 8.11
CA GLN A 103 8.80 1.13 8.64
C GLN A 103 7.87 2.33 8.63
N ALA A 104 7.76 2.99 9.77
CA ALA A 104 6.96 4.19 9.91
C ALA A 104 7.44 5.32 8.99
N ARG A 105 6.51 6.00 8.36
CA ARG A 105 6.73 7.18 7.55
C ARG A 105 5.62 8.22 7.74
N ALA A 106 5.91 9.48 7.52
CA ALA A 106 4.87 10.50 7.45
C ALA A 106 4.15 10.47 6.10
N ILE A 107 2.90 10.94 6.10
CA ILE A 107 2.17 11.24 4.87
C ILE A 107 2.81 12.43 4.15
N THR A 108 2.77 12.40 2.84
CA THR A 108 3.30 13.45 1.97
C THR A 108 2.23 13.92 0.98
N GLU A 109 2.42 15.09 0.37
CA GLU A 109 1.51 15.61 -0.65
C GLU A 109 1.31 14.62 -1.83
N ARG A 110 2.38 13.90 -2.20
CA ARG A 110 2.34 12.88 -3.26
C ARG A 110 1.42 11.69 -2.94
N ASP A 111 1.17 11.42 -1.67
CA ASP A 111 0.29 10.32 -1.28
C ASP A 111 -1.16 10.61 -1.68
N PHE A 112 -1.60 11.87 -1.66
CA PHE A 112 -2.94 12.25 -2.12
C PHE A 112 -3.15 12.03 -3.63
N GLU A 113 -2.09 12.17 -4.41
CA GLU A 113 -2.12 11.88 -5.84
C GLU A 113 -2.08 10.37 -6.12
N ARG A 114 -1.26 9.65 -5.33
CA ARG A 114 -0.94 8.24 -5.55
C ARG A 114 -2.05 7.29 -5.12
N PHE A 115 -2.77 7.61 -4.04
CA PHE A 115 -3.75 6.70 -3.45
C PHE A 115 -5.19 7.10 -3.80
N ASP A 116 -5.97 6.11 -4.25
CA ASP A 116 -7.38 6.28 -4.60
C ASP A 116 -8.27 6.38 -3.36
N LEU A 117 -7.82 5.78 -2.25
CA LEU A 117 -8.53 5.75 -0.99
C LEU A 117 -7.57 5.98 0.17
N ILE A 118 -7.86 6.97 1.00
CA ILE A 118 -7.06 7.33 2.17
C ILE A 118 -7.93 7.17 3.42
N LEU A 119 -7.53 6.26 4.32
CA LEU A 119 -8.34 5.79 5.42
C LEU A 119 -7.74 6.20 6.77
N GLY A 120 -8.38 7.18 7.42
CA GLY A 120 -8.05 7.60 8.79
C GLY A 120 -8.63 6.66 9.83
N MET A 121 -7.93 6.48 10.95
CA MET A 121 -8.35 5.61 12.05
C MET A 121 -9.40 6.26 12.94
N ASP A 122 -9.38 7.58 13.09
CA ASP A 122 -10.27 8.36 13.91
C ASP A 122 -10.63 9.70 13.23
N ARG A 123 -11.61 10.42 13.80
CA ARG A 123 -12.08 11.71 13.27
C ARG A 123 -11.01 12.81 13.37
N LYS A 124 -10.05 12.68 14.28
CA LYS A 124 -8.91 13.60 14.35
C LYS A 124 -8.03 13.42 13.12
N ASN A 125 -7.68 12.18 12.77
CA ASN A 125 -6.94 11.90 11.54
C ASN A 125 -7.69 12.43 10.30
N ILE A 126 -9.01 12.24 10.23
CA ILE A 126 -9.82 12.74 9.11
C ILE A 126 -9.73 14.27 9.00
N ARG A 127 -9.89 15.01 10.09
CA ARG A 127 -9.80 16.48 10.07
C ARG A 127 -8.41 16.94 9.60
N GLU A 128 -7.35 16.40 10.20
CA GLU A 128 -5.97 16.75 9.86
C GLU A 128 -5.64 16.42 8.40
N LEU A 129 -6.09 15.26 7.88
CA LEU A 129 -5.96 14.89 6.47
C LEU A 129 -6.69 15.87 5.55
N GLN A 130 -7.92 16.26 5.90
CA GLN A 130 -8.72 17.22 5.14
C GLN A 130 -8.09 18.62 5.09
N GLU A 131 -7.39 19.02 6.16
CA GLU A 131 -6.70 20.31 6.25
C GLU A 131 -5.49 20.38 5.33
N ILE A 132 -4.73 19.28 5.17
CA ILE A 132 -3.51 19.25 4.36
C ILE A 132 -3.75 18.77 2.92
N ALA A 133 -4.89 18.13 2.65
CA ALA A 133 -5.20 17.59 1.33
C ALA A 133 -5.54 18.70 0.33
N PRO A 134 -4.99 18.66 -0.91
CA PRO A 134 -5.50 19.49 -1.98
C PRO A 134 -6.99 19.22 -2.24
N ASP A 135 -7.76 20.25 -2.57
CA ASP A 135 -9.23 20.17 -2.74
C ASP A 135 -9.67 19.04 -3.67
N ALA A 136 -8.90 18.79 -4.72
CA ALA A 136 -9.19 17.76 -5.72
C ALA A 136 -9.18 16.32 -5.17
N PHE A 137 -8.60 16.09 -3.98
CA PHE A 137 -8.41 14.74 -3.42
C PHE A 137 -9.16 14.52 -2.10
N ARG A 138 -9.85 15.54 -1.58
CA ARG A 138 -10.57 15.45 -0.29
C ARG A 138 -11.66 14.38 -0.30
N ASP A 139 -12.24 14.09 -1.44
CA ASP A 139 -13.26 13.06 -1.60
C ASP A 139 -12.72 11.62 -1.52
N ARG A 140 -11.39 11.44 -1.45
CA ARG A 140 -10.71 10.15 -1.25
C ARG A 140 -10.49 9.82 0.24
N ILE A 141 -10.74 10.76 1.14
CA ILE A 141 -10.46 10.63 2.58
C ILE A 141 -11.70 10.16 3.31
N HIS A 142 -11.63 9.00 3.95
CA HIS A 142 -12.74 8.38 4.67
C HIS A 142 -12.30 7.81 6.01
N LEU A 143 -13.25 7.66 6.91
CA LEU A 143 -13.03 6.94 8.16
C LEU A 143 -12.98 5.43 7.87
N PHE A 144 -11.94 4.75 8.33
CA PHE A 144 -11.76 3.34 8.02
C PHE A 144 -12.94 2.47 8.49
N ARG A 145 -13.47 2.74 9.68
CA ARG A 145 -14.59 1.99 10.25
C ARG A 145 -15.93 2.19 9.52
N ASP A 146 -16.07 3.16 8.64
CA ASP A 146 -17.27 3.30 7.79
C ASP A 146 -17.47 2.08 6.87
N PHE A 147 -16.44 1.30 6.66
CA PHE A 147 -16.48 0.09 5.85
C PHE A 147 -16.89 -1.17 6.63
N ALA A 148 -16.90 -1.13 7.96
CA ALA A 148 -17.27 -2.29 8.80
C ALA A 148 -18.79 -2.54 8.90
N GLY A 149 -19.62 -1.68 8.30
CA GLY A 149 -21.09 -1.87 8.27
C GLY A 149 -21.85 -1.50 9.57
N GLY A 150 -21.18 -0.92 10.56
CA GLY A 150 -21.75 -0.63 11.91
C GLY A 150 -21.93 0.84 12.28
N GLY A 151 -21.84 1.77 11.33
CA GLY A 151 -21.87 3.21 11.62
C GLY A 151 -20.49 3.82 11.85
N ALA A 152 -20.44 5.16 11.92
CA ALA A 152 -19.20 5.95 11.96
C ALA A 152 -18.43 5.81 13.29
N GLU A 153 -17.94 4.62 13.57
CA GLU A 153 -17.07 4.32 14.73
C GLU A 153 -15.60 4.51 14.40
N GLU A 154 -14.79 4.77 15.42
CA GLU A 154 -13.34 4.96 15.30
C GLU A 154 -12.59 3.68 15.66
N VAL A 155 -11.34 3.57 15.20
CA VAL A 155 -10.35 2.65 15.77
C VAL A 155 -9.66 3.39 16.92
N PRO A 156 -9.92 3.05 18.19
CA PRO A 156 -9.32 3.72 19.34
C PRO A 156 -7.81 3.63 19.32
N ASP A 157 -7.12 4.65 19.84
CA ASP A 157 -5.66 4.64 19.94
C ASP A 157 -5.20 3.78 21.13
N PRO A 158 -4.53 2.63 20.90
CA PRO A 158 -4.12 1.74 21.98
C PRO A 158 -2.80 2.17 22.64
N TYR A 159 -2.17 3.25 22.17
CA TYR A 159 -0.77 3.59 22.56
C TYR A 159 -0.56 3.73 24.07
N PHE A 160 -1.46 4.40 24.76
CA PHE A 160 -1.40 4.57 26.23
C PHE A 160 -2.12 3.46 27.02
N GLY A 161 -2.65 2.45 26.32
CA GLY A 161 -3.33 1.31 26.90
C GLY A 161 -2.40 0.10 27.13
N ASP A 162 -3.01 -1.00 27.53
CA ASP A 162 -2.38 -2.31 27.73
C ASP A 162 -2.52 -3.22 26.50
N ALA A 163 -2.14 -4.48 26.65
CA ALA A 163 -2.25 -5.48 25.58
C ALA A 163 -3.70 -5.69 25.11
N ALA A 164 -4.68 -5.63 26.01
CA ALA A 164 -6.09 -5.80 25.67
C ALA A 164 -6.60 -4.70 24.71
N GLY A 165 -6.04 -3.48 24.83
CA GLY A 165 -6.32 -2.40 23.86
C GLY A 165 -5.84 -2.72 22.44
N PHE A 166 -4.72 -3.43 22.32
CA PHE A 166 -4.23 -3.88 21.00
C PHE A 166 -5.05 -5.04 20.44
N ASP A 167 -5.54 -5.95 21.26
CA ASP A 167 -6.45 -7.03 20.83
C ASP A 167 -7.76 -6.45 20.30
N GLU A 168 -8.34 -5.48 21.00
CA GLU A 168 -9.54 -4.80 20.52
C GLU A 168 -9.28 -4.02 19.23
N THR A 169 -8.15 -3.30 19.13
CA THR A 169 -7.72 -2.61 17.91
C THR A 169 -7.63 -3.58 16.73
N TYR A 170 -6.99 -4.75 16.92
CA TYR A 170 -6.91 -5.79 15.89
C TYR A 170 -8.29 -6.26 15.44
N ARG A 171 -9.18 -6.57 16.39
CA ARG A 171 -10.54 -7.03 16.09
C ARG A 171 -11.33 -6.01 15.25
N LEU A 172 -11.26 -4.73 15.61
CA LEU A 172 -11.92 -3.65 14.90
C LEU A 172 -11.35 -3.45 13.49
N ILE A 173 -10.03 -3.50 13.36
CA ILE A 173 -9.31 -3.41 12.08
C ILE A 173 -9.68 -4.60 11.18
N ARG A 174 -9.72 -5.82 11.72
CA ARG A 174 -10.07 -7.03 10.95
C ARG A 174 -11.48 -6.92 10.37
N ALA A 175 -12.48 -6.54 11.19
CA ALA A 175 -13.85 -6.34 10.75
C ALA A 175 -13.98 -5.25 9.66
N ALA A 176 -13.27 -4.13 9.83
CA ALA A 176 -13.26 -3.06 8.84
C ALA A 176 -12.57 -3.49 7.54
N SER A 177 -11.48 -4.26 7.62
CA SER A 177 -10.78 -4.80 6.47
C SER A 177 -11.65 -5.77 5.65
N GLU A 178 -12.40 -6.63 6.31
CA GLU A 178 -13.34 -7.54 5.66
C GLU A 178 -14.45 -6.79 4.91
N GLY A 179 -15.06 -5.80 5.58
CA GLY A 179 -16.10 -4.97 4.98
C GLY A 179 -15.57 -4.11 3.82
N LEU A 180 -14.35 -3.58 3.94
CA LEU A 180 -13.68 -2.86 2.87
C LEU A 180 -13.47 -3.76 1.65
N ALA A 181 -12.90 -4.95 1.84
CA ALA A 181 -12.69 -5.90 0.76
C ALA A 181 -14.02 -6.32 0.09
N ASP A 182 -15.11 -6.50 0.86
CA ASP A 182 -16.45 -6.79 0.32
C ASP A 182 -16.99 -5.66 -0.57
N ARG A 183 -16.74 -4.41 -0.22
CA ARG A 183 -17.18 -3.26 -1.03
C ARG A 183 -16.36 -3.11 -2.30
N LEU A 184 -15.06 -3.34 -2.22
CA LEU A 184 -14.13 -3.17 -3.35
C LEU A 184 -14.21 -4.34 -4.34
N ALA A 185 -14.51 -5.56 -3.88
CA ALA A 185 -14.70 -6.73 -4.75
C ALA A 185 -15.99 -6.66 -5.58
N LYS A 186 -16.97 -5.81 -5.24
CA LYS A 186 -18.23 -5.67 -5.99
C LYS A 186 -18.05 -4.71 -7.17
N PRO A 187 -18.17 -5.17 -8.44
CA PRO A 187 -18.08 -4.28 -9.58
C PRO A 187 -19.20 -3.23 -9.51
N GLY A 188 -18.85 -1.95 -9.33
CA GLY A 188 -19.75 -0.82 -9.53
C GLY A 188 -20.14 0.02 -8.31
N ARG A 189 -19.55 -0.13 -7.13
CA ARG A 189 -19.85 0.74 -5.98
C ARG A 189 -18.58 1.24 -5.28
N GLY A 190 -17.92 2.19 -5.90
CA GLY A 190 -16.71 2.81 -5.35
C GLY A 190 -16.91 4.05 -4.48
N LYS A 191 -18.14 4.40 -4.02
CA LYS A 191 -18.33 5.50 -3.06
C LYS A 191 -19.32 5.09 -1.96
N PRO A 192 -19.02 5.36 -0.67
CA PRO A 192 -20.07 5.42 0.35
C PRO A 192 -21.04 6.56 0.02
N ALA A 193 -22.31 6.32 0.27
CA ALA A 193 -23.38 7.31 0.10
C ALA A 193 -23.24 8.45 1.10
#